data_d7641a1ded6549905e3037c5677422b6
#
_entry.id   d7641a1ded6549905e3037c5677422b6
#
_cell.length_a   1.000
_cell.length_b   1.000
_cell.length_c   1.000
_cell.angle_alpha   90.00
_cell.angle_beta   90.00
_cell.angle_gamma   90.00
#
_symmetry.space_group_name_H-M   'P 1'
#
loop_
_entity.id
_entity.type
_entity.pdbx_description
1 polymer ?
#
loop_
_entity_poly.entity_id
_entity_poly.type
_entity_poly.pdbx_seq_one_letter_code
_entity_poly.pdbx_strand_id
1 'polypeptide(L)'
;MTKAHPRPGEAGTGAVTAGSGQARGPAGPVTPARSGAVLRRVVPAHLACRIGAQARAGERDAWPAVIAIALGTFALVFSELIPVGLLADISGHLGVSVGTGGLMVVVPAVAAAVAAPLLVLCSARLERRAVLVGLSALVVVSDVIAGLAPGIGVMLAARVVLGVCVGGFWVFGAGAAISLVSEQARGTAVAVVSSGIFLATVASLPAASLIGTLTTWRAAFAVAAVFAVIAVAAQLAAVPHLGAGGRVRPGSLLTVVTRPVSRIGLVAAGAMFFANFAAYTYIGPLLHTKAGLGAGAITLVLLGFGLAGAVGNFTAGVTVRGHLRATLMGAGLLIACSALLLAALTGARPLIIALVAVWGLGFGAVPVAAQSWMARAMPANIEGGLALFVSALQGSLAAGSAAGGIVYDAAGPGGTLVLAGVVAALGALTLLGRAGA
;
A
#
# COMPACT_ATOMS: atom_id res chain seq x y z
N MET A 1 -58.99 19.71 -31.93
CA MET A 1 -59.50 18.81 -33.00
C MET A 1 -58.92 17.44 -32.70
N THR A 2 -59.66 16.67 -31.97
CA THR A 2 -60.64 15.69 -32.36
C THR A 2 -60.04 14.39 -32.89
N LYS A 3 -60.23 13.38 -32.12
CA LYS A 3 -60.85 12.05 -32.17
C LYS A 3 -59.85 10.92 -32.36
N ALA A 4 -59.90 9.78 -31.76
CA ALA A 4 -60.83 9.01 -30.95
C ALA A 4 -60.43 7.53 -31.17
N HIS A 5 -60.53 6.75 -30.11
CA HIS A 5 -60.52 5.26 -30.05
C HIS A 5 -61.56 4.65 -31.03
N PRO A 6 -61.51 3.29 -31.30
CA PRO A 6 -62.00 2.31 -30.33
C PRO A 6 -61.30 0.89 -30.32
N ARG A 7 -61.60 0.14 -29.25
CA ARG A 7 -61.69 -1.34 -29.08
C ARG A 7 -63.02 -1.85 -29.68
N PRO A 8 -63.48 -3.16 -29.62
CA PRO A 8 -62.90 -4.45 -29.21
C PRO A 8 -63.40 -5.65 -30.09
N GLY A 9 -63.27 -6.93 -29.65
CA GLY A 9 -64.08 -8.06 -30.13
C GLY A 9 -63.24 -9.37 -30.16
N GLU A 10 -63.40 -10.25 -29.24
CA GLU A 10 -64.24 -11.46 -29.09
C GLU A 10 -63.77 -12.69 -29.90
N ALA A 11 -63.39 -13.70 -29.18
CA ALA A 11 -64.04 -14.97 -28.78
C ALA A 11 -63.88 -16.10 -29.78
N GLY A 12 -63.49 -17.26 -29.28
CA GLY A 12 -63.46 -18.54 -29.97
C GLY A 12 -63.15 -19.71 -29.04
N THR A 13 -64.21 -20.24 -28.51
CA THR A 13 -64.36 -21.45 -27.70
C THR A 13 -63.94 -22.74 -28.43
N GLY A 14 -63.42 -23.71 -27.69
CA GLY A 14 -63.29 -25.09 -28.14
C GLY A 14 -62.94 -26.02 -26.97
N ALA A 15 -63.90 -26.76 -26.52
CA ALA A 15 -63.88 -27.64 -25.35
C ALA A 15 -63.51 -29.10 -25.67
N VAL A 16 -63.17 -29.84 -24.58
CA VAL A 16 -63.42 -31.24 -24.28
C VAL A 16 -62.40 -32.25 -24.81
N THR A 17 -61.69 -32.99 -23.96
CA THR A 17 -62.19 -34.22 -23.32
C THR A 17 -61.29 -34.71 -22.17
N ALA A 18 -61.92 -35.29 -21.21
CA ALA A 18 -61.42 -35.91 -19.96
C ALA A 18 -60.68 -37.22 -20.16
N GLY A 19 -59.77 -37.53 -19.23
CA GLY A 19 -59.18 -38.87 -19.09
C GLY A 19 -58.49 -39.04 -17.73
N SER A 20 -59.26 -39.53 -16.77
CA SER A 20 -58.97 -40.39 -15.59
C SER A 20 -57.57 -40.37 -14.96
N GLY A 21 -57.43 -39.90 -13.79
CA GLY A 21 -57.26 -40.49 -12.48
C GLY A 21 -56.18 -41.53 -12.28
N GLN A 22 -55.13 -41.10 -11.50
CA GLN A 22 -54.51 -42.05 -10.55
C GLN A 22 -53.89 -41.32 -9.37
N ALA A 23 -54.07 -41.90 -8.19
CA ALA A 23 -53.85 -41.38 -6.85
C ALA A 23 -52.38 -41.03 -6.54
N ARG A 24 -52.19 -39.96 -5.80
CA ARG A 24 -50.95 -39.64 -5.10
C ARG A 24 -50.92 -40.37 -3.76
N GLY A 25 -49.93 -41.28 -3.61
CA GLY A 25 -49.50 -41.80 -2.31
C GLY A 25 -48.52 -40.88 -1.63
N PRO A 26 -48.34 -40.93 -0.29
CA PRO A 26 -47.55 -39.98 0.47
C PRO A 26 -46.05 -40.14 0.25
N ALA A 27 -45.37 -38.99 0.11
CA ALA A 27 -43.90 -38.90 -0.01
C ALA A 27 -43.22 -39.35 1.30
N GLY A 28 -42.45 -40.43 1.22
CA GLY A 28 -41.52 -40.85 2.26
C GLY A 28 -40.25 -39.97 2.31
N PRO A 29 -39.50 -40.00 3.40
CA PRO A 29 -38.36 -39.13 3.61
C PRO A 29 -37.24 -39.45 2.64
N VAL A 30 -36.76 -38.42 1.94
CA VAL A 30 -35.59 -38.45 1.05
C VAL A 30 -34.33 -38.59 1.91
N THR A 31 -33.77 -39.79 1.98
CA THR A 31 -32.43 -40.05 2.50
C THR A 31 -31.39 -39.46 1.52
N PRO A 32 -30.34 -38.73 1.98
CA PRO A 32 -29.27 -38.25 1.09
C PRO A 32 -28.44 -39.46 0.61
N ALA A 33 -28.57 -39.78 -0.67
CA ALA A 33 -27.86 -40.88 -1.32
C ALA A 33 -26.34 -40.56 -1.43
N ARG A 34 -25.58 -41.44 -0.84
CA ARG A 34 -24.27 -42.00 -1.21
C ARG A 34 -23.58 -41.41 -2.48
N SER A 35 -23.13 -40.18 -2.46
CA SER A 35 -22.19 -39.64 -3.46
C SER A 35 -20.72 -39.82 -3.06
N GLY A 36 -20.43 -40.35 -1.89
CA GLY A 36 -19.05 -40.49 -1.38
C GLY A 36 -18.30 -41.76 -1.79
N ALA A 37 -18.97 -42.73 -2.42
CA ALA A 37 -18.37 -44.05 -2.67
C ALA A 37 -17.71 -44.21 -4.05
N VAL A 38 -18.06 -43.38 -5.04
CA VAL A 38 -17.54 -43.49 -6.41
C VAL A 38 -16.20 -42.75 -6.57
N LEU A 39 -15.92 -41.68 -5.80
CA LEU A 39 -14.67 -40.92 -5.86
C LEU A 39 -13.48 -41.59 -5.18
N ARG A 40 -13.69 -42.62 -4.36
CA ARG A 40 -12.60 -43.34 -3.66
C ARG A 40 -11.76 -44.27 -4.52
N ARG A 41 -12.19 -44.60 -5.74
CA ARG A 41 -11.50 -45.59 -6.59
C ARG A 41 -10.53 -45.03 -7.63
N VAL A 42 -10.43 -43.71 -7.80
CA VAL A 42 -9.60 -43.09 -8.88
C VAL A 42 -8.48 -42.20 -8.36
N VAL A 43 -8.50 -41.82 -7.07
CA VAL A 43 -7.46 -40.90 -6.54
C VAL A 43 -6.48 -41.69 -5.67
N PRO A 44 -5.19 -41.73 -5.98
CA PRO A 44 -4.17 -42.36 -5.13
C PRO A 44 -4.21 -41.81 -3.72
N ALA A 45 -4.02 -42.65 -2.71
CA ALA A 45 -4.17 -42.30 -1.28
C ALA A 45 -3.33 -41.11 -0.84
N HIS A 46 -2.17 -40.91 -1.44
CA HIS A 46 -1.30 -39.74 -1.21
C HIS A 46 -1.88 -38.42 -1.77
N LEU A 47 -2.65 -38.50 -2.85
CA LEU A 47 -3.34 -37.33 -3.44
C LEU A 47 -4.62 -37.01 -2.64
N ALA A 48 -5.35 -38.00 -2.20
CA ALA A 48 -6.53 -37.85 -1.33
C ALA A 48 -6.15 -37.29 0.05
N CYS A 49 -5.00 -37.70 0.59
CA CYS A 49 -4.45 -37.15 1.82
C CYS A 49 -4.02 -35.67 1.66
N ARG A 50 -3.41 -35.30 0.52
CA ARG A 50 -3.06 -33.90 0.21
C ARG A 50 -4.30 -33.01 0.00
N ILE A 51 -5.30 -33.51 -0.72
CA ILE A 51 -6.57 -32.79 -0.93
C ILE A 51 -7.34 -32.67 0.40
N GLY A 52 -7.36 -33.72 1.23
CA GLY A 52 -7.98 -33.69 2.56
C GLY A 52 -7.21 -32.79 3.55
N ALA A 53 -5.88 -32.69 3.45
CA ALA A 53 -5.06 -31.78 4.24
C ALA A 53 -5.24 -30.32 3.79
N GLN A 54 -5.36 -30.07 2.49
CA GLN A 54 -5.66 -28.75 1.95
C GLN A 54 -7.10 -28.29 2.27
N ALA A 55 -8.07 -29.21 2.25
CA ALA A 55 -9.45 -28.92 2.66
C ALA A 55 -9.54 -28.61 4.17
N ARG A 56 -8.76 -29.30 5.03
CA ARG A 56 -8.72 -29.04 6.47
C ARG A 56 -7.90 -27.79 6.84
N ALA A 57 -6.92 -27.39 6.02
CA ALA A 57 -6.21 -26.13 6.17
C ALA A 57 -7.11 -24.92 5.81
N GLY A 58 -8.11 -25.12 4.94
CA GLY A 58 -9.10 -24.08 4.61
C GLY A 58 -10.21 -23.91 5.66
N GLU A 59 -10.30 -24.76 6.67
CA GLU A 59 -11.28 -24.63 7.76
C GLU A 59 -10.78 -23.82 8.98
N ARG A 60 -9.50 -23.50 9.07
CA ARG A 60 -8.94 -22.65 10.14
C ARG A 60 -8.12 -21.54 9.53
N ASP A 61 -8.50 -20.32 9.84
CA ASP A 61 -7.75 -19.12 9.49
C ASP A 61 -6.31 -19.22 10.00
N ALA A 62 -5.33 -19.08 9.10
CA ALA A 62 -3.90 -19.18 9.44
C ALA A 62 -3.35 -17.84 9.96
N TRP A 63 -3.90 -17.33 11.07
CA TRP A 63 -3.51 -16.06 11.68
C TRP A 63 -2.01 -15.91 11.94
N PRO A 64 -1.26 -16.93 12.42
CA PRO A 64 0.18 -16.83 12.57
C PRO A 64 0.91 -16.48 11.25
N ALA A 65 0.43 -17.00 10.12
CA ALA A 65 0.99 -16.68 8.82
C ALA A 65 0.67 -15.23 8.38
N VAL A 66 -0.54 -14.75 8.65
CA VAL A 66 -0.93 -13.35 8.41
C VAL A 66 -0.07 -12.39 9.22
N ILE A 67 0.15 -12.70 10.51
CA ILE A 67 1.03 -11.92 11.40
C ILE A 67 2.48 -11.95 10.89
N ALA A 68 2.98 -13.09 10.42
CA ALA A 68 4.33 -13.18 9.86
C ALA A 68 4.50 -12.32 8.59
N ILE A 69 3.47 -12.21 7.75
CA ILE A 69 3.45 -11.29 6.60
C ILE A 69 3.43 -9.83 7.07
N ALA A 70 2.64 -9.51 8.10
CA ALA A 70 2.60 -8.18 8.69
C ALA A 70 3.95 -7.75 9.29
N LEU A 71 4.68 -8.67 9.94
CA LEU A 71 6.05 -8.44 10.41
C LEU A 71 7.01 -8.15 9.25
N GLY A 72 6.89 -8.87 8.13
CA GLY A 72 7.67 -8.59 6.92
C GLY A 72 7.39 -7.19 6.35
N THR A 73 6.12 -6.81 6.32
CA THR A 73 5.71 -5.47 5.87
C THR A 73 6.20 -4.38 6.84
N PHE A 74 6.15 -4.65 8.15
CA PHE A 74 6.71 -3.76 9.16
C PHE A 74 8.22 -3.56 8.97
N ALA A 75 8.99 -4.63 8.86
CA ALA A 75 10.45 -4.58 8.69
C ALA A 75 10.84 -3.80 7.42
N LEU A 76 10.11 -4.05 6.31
CA LEU A 76 10.32 -3.37 5.04
C LEU A 76 10.14 -1.86 5.16
N VAL A 77 8.98 -1.41 5.68
CA VAL A 77 8.64 0.02 5.78
C VAL A 77 9.52 0.70 6.83
N PHE A 78 9.89 0.00 7.90
CA PHE A 78 10.84 0.50 8.89
C PHE A 78 12.20 0.79 8.23
N SER A 79 12.74 -0.14 7.46
CA SER A 79 13.99 0.04 6.69
C SER A 79 13.88 1.17 5.66
N GLU A 80 12.75 1.27 4.96
CA GLU A 80 12.51 2.28 3.93
C GLU A 80 12.60 3.70 4.49
N LEU A 81 12.08 3.94 5.70
CA LEU A 81 11.96 5.26 6.30
C LEU A 81 13.16 5.68 7.18
N ILE A 82 14.09 4.79 7.53
CA ILE A 82 15.30 5.12 8.32
C ILE A 82 16.05 6.35 7.76
N PRO A 83 16.35 6.45 6.44
CA PRO A 83 17.10 7.59 5.92
C PRO A 83 16.39 8.91 6.11
N VAL A 84 15.07 8.95 6.15
CA VAL A 84 14.29 10.17 6.36
C VAL A 84 14.53 10.73 7.78
N GLY A 85 14.56 9.84 8.78
CA GLY A 85 14.82 10.22 10.18
C GLY A 85 16.26 10.62 10.47
N LEU A 86 17.22 10.13 9.67
CA LEU A 86 18.66 10.30 9.88
C LEU A 86 19.37 11.00 8.71
N LEU A 87 18.61 11.71 7.87
CA LEU A 87 19.10 12.23 6.59
C LEU A 87 20.34 13.13 6.75
N ALA A 88 20.30 14.06 7.70
CA ALA A 88 21.41 14.98 7.94
C ALA A 88 22.65 14.24 8.46
N ASP A 89 22.48 13.31 9.40
CA ASP A 89 23.57 12.53 10.01
C ASP A 89 24.26 11.65 8.99
N ILE A 90 23.48 10.92 8.19
CA ILE A 90 24.02 10.04 7.13
C ILE A 90 24.73 10.88 6.07
N SER A 91 24.12 11.97 5.60
CA SER A 91 24.70 12.84 4.58
C SER A 91 26.01 13.48 5.05
N GLY A 92 26.07 13.95 6.30
CA GLY A 92 27.27 14.50 6.90
C GLY A 92 28.40 13.47 7.01
N HIS A 93 28.12 12.25 7.47
CA HIS A 93 29.11 11.18 7.58
C HIS A 93 29.60 10.68 6.21
N LEU A 94 28.75 10.67 5.19
CA LEU A 94 29.11 10.23 3.84
C LEU A 94 29.70 11.37 2.98
N GLY A 95 29.80 12.60 3.52
CA GLY A 95 30.39 13.75 2.83
C GLY A 95 29.60 14.22 1.61
N VAL A 96 28.24 14.15 1.67
CA VAL A 96 27.36 14.57 0.58
C VAL A 96 26.38 15.65 1.04
N SER A 97 25.79 16.41 0.09
CA SER A 97 24.73 17.37 0.43
C SER A 97 23.47 16.64 0.93
N VAL A 98 22.63 17.37 1.69
CA VAL A 98 21.34 16.85 2.18
C VAL A 98 20.43 16.47 0.99
N GLY A 99 20.47 17.26 -0.09
CA GLY A 99 19.74 16.96 -1.32
C GLY A 99 20.22 15.67 -1.98
N THR A 100 21.54 15.47 -2.08
CA THR A 100 22.13 14.21 -2.57
C THR A 100 21.78 13.04 -1.65
N GLY A 101 21.77 13.25 -0.34
CA GLY A 101 21.32 12.28 0.65
C GLY A 101 19.88 11.79 0.40
N GLY A 102 19.01 12.66 -0.10
CA GLY A 102 17.65 12.33 -0.51
C GLY A 102 17.57 11.21 -1.56
N LEU A 103 18.65 10.93 -2.30
CA LEU A 103 18.72 9.76 -3.21
C LEU A 103 18.52 8.43 -2.49
N MET A 104 18.78 8.37 -1.19
CA MET A 104 18.49 7.18 -0.37
C MET A 104 16.99 6.84 -0.31
N VAL A 105 16.12 7.80 -0.62
CA VAL A 105 14.66 7.63 -0.73
C VAL A 105 14.24 7.50 -2.20
N VAL A 106 14.89 8.23 -3.10
CA VAL A 106 14.60 8.19 -4.55
C VAL A 106 14.90 6.83 -5.15
N VAL A 107 16.10 6.29 -4.87
CA VAL A 107 16.58 5.05 -5.51
C VAL A 107 15.69 3.84 -5.22
N PRO A 108 15.31 3.53 -3.96
CA PRO A 108 14.39 2.41 -3.72
C PRO A 108 13.02 2.63 -4.35
N ALA A 109 12.52 3.86 -4.42
CA ALA A 109 11.24 4.15 -5.05
C ALA A 109 11.26 3.92 -6.57
N VAL A 110 12.33 4.35 -7.26
CA VAL A 110 12.52 4.04 -8.69
C VAL A 110 12.64 2.54 -8.91
N ALA A 111 13.45 1.85 -8.09
CA ALA A 111 13.60 0.39 -8.18
C ALA A 111 12.26 -0.32 -7.93
N ALA A 112 11.45 0.13 -6.96
CA ALA A 112 10.12 -0.41 -6.69
C ALA A 112 9.14 -0.18 -7.84
N ALA A 113 9.15 1.02 -8.44
CA ALA A 113 8.30 1.36 -9.58
C ALA A 113 8.55 0.44 -10.79
N VAL A 114 9.80 0.05 -11.01
CA VAL A 114 10.21 -0.88 -12.06
C VAL A 114 9.98 -2.33 -11.64
N ALA A 115 10.34 -2.68 -10.40
CA ALA A 115 10.27 -4.05 -9.92
C ALA A 115 8.82 -4.55 -9.75
N ALA A 116 7.87 -3.71 -9.35
CA ALA A 116 6.49 -4.12 -9.14
C ALA A 116 5.84 -4.80 -10.36
N PRO A 117 5.83 -4.20 -11.57
CA PRO A 117 5.29 -4.87 -12.75
C PRO A 117 6.14 -6.06 -13.20
N LEU A 118 7.48 -5.97 -13.09
CA LEU A 118 8.38 -7.07 -13.47
C LEU A 118 8.16 -8.30 -12.58
N LEU A 119 8.03 -8.11 -11.27
CA LEU A 119 7.78 -9.21 -10.34
C LEU A 119 6.43 -9.89 -10.60
N VAL A 120 5.38 -9.13 -10.95
CA VAL A 120 4.09 -9.70 -11.34
C VAL A 120 4.22 -10.59 -12.59
N LEU A 121 4.98 -10.15 -13.57
CA LEU A 121 5.17 -10.88 -14.82
C LEU A 121 6.07 -12.12 -14.64
N CYS A 122 7.14 -12.00 -13.82
CA CYS A 122 8.13 -13.06 -13.63
C CYS A 122 7.71 -14.10 -12.57
N SER A 123 6.96 -13.69 -11.54
CA SER A 123 6.59 -14.57 -10.41
C SER A 123 5.36 -15.45 -10.66
N ALA A 124 4.75 -15.40 -11.85
CA ALA A 124 3.57 -16.19 -12.18
C ALA A 124 3.77 -17.71 -12.01
N ARG A 125 5.02 -18.19 -11.98
CA ARG A 125 5.39 -19.59 -11.78
C ARG A 125 6.02 -19.87 -10.42
N LEU A 126 6.27 -18.82 -9.62
CA LEU A 126 6.94 -18.95 -8.33
C LEU A 126 5.89 -19.17 -7.22
N GLU A 127 6.25 -19.98 -6.26
CA GLU A 127 5.46 -20.18 -5.06
C GLU A 127 5.43 -18.90 -4.24
N ARG A 128 4.24 -18.42 -3.85
CA ARG A 128 4.07 -17.16 -3.13
C ARG A 128 4.84 -17.10 -1.80
N ARG A 129 4.95 -18.24 -1.10
CA ARG A 129 5.76 -18.34 0.12
C ARG A 129 7.24 -18.05 -0.18
N ALA A 130 7.81 -18.69 -1.20
CA ALA A 130 9.20 -18.50 -1.57
C ALA A 130 9.47 -17.03 -1.97
N VAL A 131 8.54 -16.39 -2.67
CA VAL A 131 8.65 -14.96 -3.03
C VAL A 131 8.66 -14.08 -1.77
N LEU A 132 7.73 -14.26 -0.84
CA LEU A 132 7.65 -13.43 0.38
C LEU A 132 8.88 -13.61 1.28
N VAL A 133 9.29 -14.86 1.52
CA VAL A 133 10.50 -15.16 2.30
C VAL A 133 11.75 -14.60 1.62
N GLY A 134 11.87 -14.77 0.29
CA GLY A 134 12.97 -14.23 -0.49
C GLY A 134 13.06 -12.71 -0.44
N LEU A 135 11.91 -12.01 -0.55
CA LEU A 135 11.85 -10.55 -0.40
C LEU A 135 12.25 -10.10 1.01
N SER A 136 11.78 -10.80 2.07
CA SER A 136 12.19 -10.50 3.45
C SER A 136 13.68 -10.74 3.67
N ALA A 137 14.25 -11.81 3.09
CA ALA A 137 15.69 -12.07 3.15
C ALA A 137 16.51 -10.99 2.41
N LEU A 138 16.00 -10.49 1.28
CA LEU A 138 16.63 -9.37 0.57
C LEU A 138 16.59 -8.06 1.37
N VAL A 139 15.56 -7.83 2.23
CA VAL A 139 15.55 -6.70 3.17
C VAL A 139 16.71 -6.83 4.16
N VAL A 140 16.96 -8.03 4.72
CA VAL A 140 18.12 -8.27 5.59
C VAL A 140 19.42 -7.91 4.87
N VAL A 141 19.61 -8.41 3.64
CA VAL A 141 20.79 -8.12 2.85
C VAL A 141 20.96 -6.62 2.60
N SER A 142 19.88 -5.94 2.23
CA SER A 142 19.89 -4.49 2.02
C SER A 142 20.33 -3.73 3.28
N ASP A 143 19.75 -4.07 4.44
CA ASP A 143 20.04 -3.37 5.69
C ASP A 143 21.47 -3.61 6.17
N VAL A 144 21.98 -4.83 6.02
CA VAL A 144 23.40 -5.14 6.32
C VAL A 144 24.34 -4.34 5.42
N ILE A 145 24.11 -4.33 4.10
CA ILE A 145 24.93 -3.54 3.17
C ILE A 145 24.87 -2.05 3.50
N ALA A 146 23.65 -1.52 3.79
CA ALA A 146 23.46 -0.13 4.15
C ALA A 146 24.19 0.24 5.46
N GLY A 147 24.07 -0.59 6.51
CA GLY A 147 24.75 -0.37 7.78
C GLY A 147 26.27 -0.41 7.69
N LEU A 148 26.83 -1.18 6.75
CA LEU A 148 28.27 -1.30 6.50
C LEU A 148 28.77 -0.34 5.41
N ALA A 149 27.90 0.50 4.81
CA ALA A 149 28.26 1.34 3.67
C ALA A 149 29.41 2.33 4.01
N PRO A 150 30.54 2.26 3.28
CA PRO A 150 31.66 3.20 3.45
C PRO A 150 31.42 4.54 2.73
N GLY A 151 30.46 4.59 1.81
CA GLY A 151 30.12 5.76 0.99
C GLY A 151 28.75 5.66 0.36
N ILE A 152 28.34 6.78 -0.25
CA ILE A 152 26.97 6.91 -0.82
C ILE A 152 26.69 5.86 -1.92
N GLY A 153 27.67 5.49 -2.74
CA GLY A 153 27.47 4.50 -3.82
C GLY A 153 27.02 3.13 -3.29
N VAL A 154 27.69 2.60 -2.25
CA VAL A 154 27.30 1.32 -1.62
C VAL A 154 25.95 1.46 -0.92
N MET A 155 25.70 2.59 -0.25
CA MET A 155 24.39 2.88 0.33
C MET A 155 23.31 2.83 -0.74
N LEU A 156 23.48 3.48 -1.88
CA LEU A 156 22.47 3.49 -2.96
C LEU A 156 22.29 2.11 -3.59
N ALA A 157 23.36 1.29 -3.72
CA ALA A 157 23.24 -0.10 -4.16
C ALA A 157 22.34 -0.93 -3.20
N ALA A 158 22.53 -0.76 -1.88
CA ALA A 158 21.64 -1.38 -0.90
C ALA A 158 20.17 -0.90 -1.07
N ARG A 159 19.96 0.38 -1.37
CA ARG A 159 18.63 0.95 -1.59
C ARG A 159 17.96 0.41 -2.87
N VAL A 160 18.70 0.04 -3.93
CA VAL A 160 18.15 -0.66 -5.10
C VAL A 160 17.58 -2.01 -4.67
N VAL A 161 18.33 -2.79 -3.87
CA VAL A 161 17.87 -4.09 -3.36
C VAL A 161 16.58 -3.92 -2.53
N LEU A 162 16.53 -2.92 -1.63
CA LEU A 162 15.34 -2.61 -0.87
C LEU A 162 14.14 -2.28 -1.78
N GLY A 163 14.36 -1.50 -2.83
CA GLY A 163 13.30 -1.12 -3.76
C GLY A 163 12.64 -2.31 -4.46
N VAL A 164 13.41 -3.34 -4.82
CA VAL A 164 12.84 -4.59 -5.33
C VAL A 164 11.91 -5.23 -4.28
N CYS A 165 12.31 -5.22 -3.01
CA CYS A 165 11.48 -5.75 -1.92
C CYS A 165 10.19 -4.92 -1.75
N VAL A 166 10.28 -3.58 -1.79
CA VAL A 166 9.12 -2.67 -1.71
C VAL A 166 8.13 -2.99 -2.83
N GLY A 167 8.58 -3.03 -4.09
CA GLY A 167 7.73 -3.36 -5.23
C GLY A 167 7.03 -4.71 -5.09
N GLY A 168 7.73 -5.73 -4.57
CA GLY A 168 7.19 -7.07 -4.37
C GLY A 168 6.17 -7.15 -3.23
N PHE A 169 6.48 -6.59 -2.07
CA PHE A 169 5.58 -6.65 -0.91
C PHE A 169 4.26 -5.91 -1.14
N TRP A 170 4.31 -4.74 -1.78
CA TRP A 170 3.09 -3.99 -2.11
C TRP A 170 2.16 -4.76 -3.05
N VAL A 171 2.72 -5.59 -3.93
CA VAL A 171 1.93 -6.41 -4.87
C VAL A 171 1.43 -7.70 -4.21
N PHE A 172 2.30 -8.43 -3.49
CA PHE A 172 2.00 -9.79 -3.06
C PHE A 172 1.54 -9.92 -1.61
N GLY A 173 1.90 -8.97 -0.73
CA GLY A 173 1.66 -9.10 0.71
C GLY A 173 0.19 -9.23 1.09
N ALA A 174 -0.66 -8.29 0.67
CA ALA A 174 -2.08 -8.32 0.97
C ALA A 174 -2.80 -9.51 0.30
N GLY A 175 -2.44 -9.84 -0.96
CA GLY A 175 -2.99 -10.96 -1.69
C GLY A 175 -2.68 -12.32 -1.05
N ALA A 176 -1.46 -12.49 -0.53
CA ALA A 176 -1.07 -13.70 0.20
C ALA A 176 -1.85 -13.81 1.53
N ALA A 177 -2.00 -12.72 2.28
CA ALA A 177 -2.75 -12.72 3.53
C ALA A 177 -4.23 -13.11 3.32
N ILE A 178 -4.87 -12.59 2.28
CA ILE A 178 -6.25 -12.93 1.91
C ILE A 178 -6.41 -14.42 1.60
N SER A 179 -5.41 -15.05 0.98
CA SER A 179 -5.46 -16.48 0.62
C SER A 179 -5.30 -17.44 1.81
N LEU A 180 -4.93 -16.92 2.98
CA LEU A 180 -4.67 -17.68 4.20
C LEU A 180 -5.86 -17.75 5.16
N VAL A 181 -6.96 -17.05 4.85
CA VAL A 181 -8.11 -16.91 5.73
C VAL A 181 -9.43 -17.14 4.99
N SER A 182 -10.47 -17.42 5.75
CA SER A 182 -11.84 -17.54 5.28
C SER A 182 -12.36 -16.24 4.65
N GLU A 183 -13.40 -16.31 3.85
CA GLU A 183 -13.96 -15.15 3.15
C GLU A 183 -14.39 -14.03 4.12
N GLN A 184 -14.96 -14.41 5.26
CA GLN A 184 -15.40 -13.49 6.33
C GLN A 184 -14.23 -12.77 6.99
N ALA A 185 -13.06 -13.40 7.05
CA ALA A 185 -11.87 -12.88 7.72
C ALA A 185 -10.93 -12.07 6.79
N ARG A 186 -11.18 -12.03 5.47
CA ARG A 186 -10.31 -11.34 4.48
C ARG A 186 -10.06 -9.88 4.82
N GLY A 187 -11.10 -9.15 5.23
CA GLY A 187 -10.98 -7.75 5.62
C GLY A 187 -10.05 -7.57 6.83
N THR A 188 -10.18 -8.45 7.83
CA THR A 188 -9.34 -8.44 9.01
C THR A 188 -7.88 -8.80 8.68
N ALA A 189 -7.65 -9.76 7.77
CA ALA A 189 -6.29 -10.11 7.35
C ALA A 189 -5.58 -8.95 6.66
N VAL A 190 -6.27 -8.23 5.77
CA VAL A 190 -5.74 -7.00 5.15
C VAL A 190 -5.46 -5.93 6.22
N ALA A 191 -6.35 -5.76 7.19
CA ALA A 191 -6.16 -4.80 8.29
C ALA A 191 -4.92 -5.14 9.13
N VAL A 192 -4.67 -6.43 9.43
CA VAL A 192 -3.48 -6.88 10.16
C VAL A 192 -2.20 -6.59 9.38
N VAL A 193 -2.15 -6.87 8.07
CA VAL A 193 -0.98 -6.54 7.24
C VAL A 193 -0.78 -5.02 7.17
N SER A 194 -1.85 -4.25 7.00
CA SER A 194 -1.81 -2.80 6.99
C SER A 194 -1.36 -2.22 8.34
N SER A 195 -1.69 -2.87 9.46
CA SER A 195 -1.22 -2.43 10.78
C SER A 195 0.31 -2.50 10.89
N GLY A 196 0.96 -3.46 10.22
CA GLY A 196 2.42 -3.51 10.11
C GLY A 196 2.99 -2.27 9.41
N ILE A 197 2.36 -1.82 8.31
CA ILE A 197 2.75 -0.58 7.61
C ILE A 197 2.59 0.63 8.54
N PHE A 198 1.44 0.76 9.21
CA PHE A 198 1.16 1.89 10.10
C PHE A 198 2.10 1.93 11.28
N LEU A 199 2.31 0.80 11.94
CA LEU A 199 3.22 0.71 13.08
C LEU A 199 4.65 1.09 12.67
N ALA A 200 5.11 0.62 11.51
CA ALA A 200 6.40 1.00 10.97
C ALA A 200 6.47 2.50 10.65
N THR A 201 5.45 3.05 9.98
CA THR A 201 5.40 4.48 9.63
C THR A 201 5.43 5.38 10.87
N VAL A 202 4.73 4.99 11.94
CA VAL A 202 4.70 5.73 13.20
C VAL A 202 6.01 5.57 13.96
N ALA A 203 6.60 4.37 13.98
CA ALA A 203 7.73 4.03 14.82
C ALA A 203 9.09 4.32 14.17
N SER A 204 9.22 4.22 12.83
CA SER A 204 10.52 4.21 12.15
C SER A 204 11.30 5.52 12.31
N LEU A 205 10.68 6.67 12.07
CA LEU A 205 11.37 7.94 12.14
C LEU A 205 11.79 8.29 13.58
N PRO A 206 10.89 8.20 14.59
CA PRO A 206 11.28 8.41 15.98
C PRO A 206 12.35 7.42 16.45
N ALA A 207 12.21 6.14 16.12
CA ALA A 207 13.18 5.14 16.50
C ALA A 207 14.54 5.37 15.83
N ALA A 208 14.56 5.67 14.51
CA ALA A 208 15.77 5.97 13.79
C ALA A 208 16.49 7.20 14.38
N SER A 209 15.76 8.29 14.61
CA SER A 209 16.29 9.51 15.24
C SER A 209 16.84 9.23 16.64
N LEU A 210 16.12 8.49 17.48
CA LEU A 210 16.55 8.12 18.83
C LEU A 210 17.80 7.24 18.81
N ILE A 211 17.82 6.19 17.98
CA ILE A 211 18.98 5.32 17.82
C ILE A 211 20.19 6.11 17.33
N GLY A 212 20.00 6.98 16.36
CA GLY A 212 21.07 7.84 15.84
C GLY A 212 21.69 8.76 16.89
N THR A 213 20.86 9.33 17.78
CA THR A 213 21.34 10.21 18.86
C THR A 213 22.03 9.44 19.99
N LEU A 214 21.61 8.22 20.29
CA LEU A 214 22.18 7.41 21.36
C LEU A 214 23.43 6.62 20.93
N THR A 215 23.57 6.34 19.62
CA THR A 215 24.65 5.49 19.11
C THR A 215 25.20 6.03 17.79
N THR A 216 24.83 5.42 16.67
CA THR A 216 25.18 5.82 15.31
C THR A 216 24.04 5.52 14.33
N TRP A 217 23.99 6.21 13.19
CA TRP A 217 23.02 5.90 12.13
C TRP A 217 23.13 4.45 11.62
N ARG A 218 24.32 3.84 11.71
CA ARG A 218 24.55 2.43 11.31
C ARG A 218 23.78 1.45 12.19
N ALA A 219 23.63 1.77 13.49
CA ALA A 219 22.87 0.93 14.41
C ALA A 219 21.37 0.88 14.06
N ALA A 220 20.81 1.95 13.46
CA ALA A 220 19.43 1.93 13.00
C ALA A 220 19.20 0.87 11.90
N PHE A 221 20.14 0.73 10.97
CA PHE A 221 20.09 -0.34 9.96
C PHE A 221 20.31 -1.73 10.57
N ALA A 222 21.17 -1.86 11.57
CA ALA A 222 21.33 -3.14 12.28
C ALA A 222 20.01 -3.55 12.99
N VAL A 223 19.30 -2.63 13.62
CA VAL A 223 17.99 -2.88 14.22
C VAL A 223 16.96 -3.28 13.15
N ALA A 224 16.94 -2.61 11.99
CA ALA A 224 16.08 -2.99 10.87
C ALA A 224 16.39 -4.40 10.36
N ALA A 225 17.66 -4.75 10.22
CA ALA A 225 18.10 -6.10 9.86
C ALA A 225 17.58 -7.16 10.84
N VAL A 226 17.62 -6.87 12.15
CA VAL A 226 17.06 -7.77 13.19
C VAL A 226 15.55 -7.97 12.99
N PHE A 227 14.77 -6.90 12.76
CA PHE A 227 13.35 -7.04 12.47
C PHE A 227 13.09 -7.86 11.20
N ALA A 228 13.90 -7.67 10.16
CA ALA A 228 13.79 -8.43 8.93
C ALA A 228 14.14 -9.93 9.14
N VAL A 229 15.15 -10.25 9.95
CA VAL A 229 15.48 -11.64 10.32
C VAL A 229 14.32 -12.29 11.10
N ILE A 230 13.72 -11.58 12.05
CA ILE A 230 12.54 -12.06 12.80
C ILE A 230 11.39 -12.33 11.82
N ALA A 231 11.16 -11.43 10.85
CA ALA A 231 10.13 -11.62 9.83
C ALA A 231 10.40 -12.85 8.96
N VAL A 232 11.64 -13.07 8.49
CA VAL A 232 12.04 -14.26 7.74
C VAL A 232 11.78 -15.53 8.56
N ALA A 233 12.23 -15.58 9.81
CA ALA A 233 12.02 -16.71 10.69
C ALA A 233 10.52 -17.01 10.93
N ALA A 234 9.73 -15.97 11.19
CA ALA A 234 8.29 -16.10 11.37
C ALA A 234 7.59 -16.60 10.08
N GLN A 235 7.98 -16.07 8.90
CA GLN A 235 7.43 -16.52 7.62
C GLN A 235 7.80 -17.96 7.30
N LEU A 236 9.03 -18.38 7.56
CA LEU A 236 9.46 -19.76 7.37
C LEU A 236 8.70 -20.74 8.29
N ALA A 237 8.42 -20.33 9.53
CA ALA A 237 7.73 -21.15 10.50
C ALA A 237 6.21 -21.22 10.27
N ALA A 238 5.58 -20.09 9.90
CA ALA A 238 4.13 -19.96 9.92
C ALA A 238 3.46 -19.97 8.54
N VAL A 239 4.13 -19.50 7.48
CA VAL A 239 3.50 -19.42 6.14
C VAL A 239 3.51 -20.79 5.48
N PRO A 240 2.34 -21.39 5.17
CA PRO A 240 2.27 -22.68 4.48
C PRO A 240 2.68 -22.53 3.01
N HIS A 241 2.84 -23.67 2.33
CA HIS A 241 3.05 -23.68 0.89
C HIS A 241 1.82 -23.08 0.18
N LEU A 242 2.01 -21.93 -0.45
CA LEU A 242 0.99 -21.22 -1.23
C LEU A 242 1.23 -21.49 -2.71
N GLY A 243 0.17 -21.85 -3.41
CA GLY A 243 0.26 -22.10 -4.85
C GLY A 243 0.80 -20.89 -5.64
N ALA A 244 1.28 -21.14 -6.84
CA ALA A 244 1.70 -20.08 -7.76
C ALA A 244 0.54 -19.14 -8.10
N GLY A 245 0.82 -17.85 -8.25
CA GLY A 245 -0.18 -16.84 -8.63
C GLY A 245 -0.69 -17.04 -10.05
N GLY A 246 -1.87 -16.50 -10.34
CA GLY A 246 -2.43 -16.51 -11.70
C GLY A 246 -1.59 -15.67 -12.68
N ARG A 247 -1.61 -16.04 -13.96
CA ARG A 247 -0.93 -15.27 -15.02
C ARG A 247 -1.63 -13.94 -15.25
N VAL A 248 -0.95 -12.84 -15.00
CA VAL A 248 -1.39 -11.50 -15.41
C VAL A 248 -0.97 -11.27 -16.87
N ARG A 249 -1.91 -10.87 -17.73
CA ARG A 249 -1.62 -10.57 -19.14
C ARG A 249 -1.05 -9.15 -19.25
N PRO A 250 0.06 -8.92 -19.99
CA PRO A 250 0.63 -7.57 -20.14
C PRO A 250 -0.36 -6.52 -20.68
N GLY A 251 -1.25 -6.93 -21.59
CA GLY A 251 -2.29 -6.03 -22.15
C GLY A 251 -3.30 -5.52 -21.12
N SER A 252 -3.45 -6.20 -19.98
CA SER A 252 -4.34 -5.77 -18.92
C SER A 252 -3.80 -4.56 -18.14
N LEU A 253 -2.49 -4.32 -18.15
CA LEU A 253 -1.86 -3.16 -17.54
C LEU A 253 -2.17 -1.87 -18.33
N LEU A 254 -2.21 -1.95 -19.66
CA LEU A 254 -2.52 -0.80 -20.53
C LEU A 254 -3.94 -0.27 -20.32
N THR A 255 -4.91 -1.12 -19.99
CA THR A 255 -6.29 -0.69 -19.75
C THR A 255 -6.43 0.26 -18.55
N VAL A 256 -5.51 0.22 -17.58
CA VAL A 256 -5.49 1.13 -16.43
C VAL A 256 -5.21 2.57 -16.88
N VAL A 257 -4.24 2.74 -17.79
CA VAL A 257 -3.79 4.06 -18.26
C VAL A 257 -4.76 4.66 -19.28
N THR A 258 -5.55 3.84 -19.98
CA THR A 258 -6.46 4.31 -21.03
C THR A 258 -7.80 4.81 -20.49
N ARG A 259 -8.24 4.40 -19.29
CA ARG A 259 -9.52 4.83 -18.71
C ARG A 259 -9.42 6.21 -18.06
N PRO A 260 -10.26 7.20 -18.44
CA PRO A 260 -10.20 8.56 -17.89
C PRO A 260 -10.33 8.62 -16.37
N VAL A 261 -11.23 7.82 -15.78
CA VAL A 261 -11.45 7.76 -14.33
C VAL A 261 -10.21 7.27 -13.60
N SER A 262 -9.52 6.24 -14.12
CA SER A 262 -8.28 5.73 -13.54
C SER A 262 -7.17 6.78 -13.62
N ARG A 263 -7.05 7.47 -14.75
CA ARG A 263 -6.03 8.53 -14.95
C ARG A 263 -6.16 9.67 -13.96
N ILE A 264 -7.38 10.15 -13.73
CA ILE A 264 -7.63 11.25 -12.77
C ILE A 264 -7.20 10.83 -11.36
N GLY A 265 -7.60 9.64 -10.92
CA GLY A 265 -7.19 9.13 -9.61
C GLY A 265 -5.67 8.94 -9.49
N LEU A 266 -5.01 8.42 -10.54
CA LEU A 266 -3.56 8.26 -10.58
C LEU A 266 -2.83 9.61 -10.54
N VAL A 267 -3.28 10.59 -11.32
CA VAL A 267 -2.68 11.93 -11.35
C VAL A 267 -2.86 12.64 -10.00
N ALA A 268 -4.07 12.60 -9.44
CA ALA A 268 -4.33 13.22 -8.13
C ALA A 268 -3.50 12.58 -7.02
N ALA A 269 -3.53 11.25 -6.91
CA ALA A 269 -2.76 10.52 -5.91
C ALA A 269 -1.25 10.68 -6.13
N GLY A 270 -0.79 10.58 -7.37
CA GLY A 270 0.60 10.77 -7.75
C GLY A 270 1.11 12.17 -7.38
N ALA A 271 0.33 13.22 -7.64
CA ALA A 271 0.66 14.59 -7.26
C ALA A 271 0.75 14.74 -5.73
N MET A 272 -0.14 14.09 -4.96
CA MET A 272 -0.08 14.12 -3.49
C MET A 272 1.11 13.34 -2.93
N PHE A 273 1.47 12.19 -3.54
CA PHE A 273 2.69 11.45 -3.19
C PHE A 273 3.94 12.27 -3.53
N PHE A 274 4.01 12.83 -4.72
CA PHE A 274 5.08 13.74 -5.12
C PHE A 274 5.23 14.87 -4.11
N ALA A 275 4.16 15.59 -3.82
CA ALA A 275 4.14 16.73 -2.90
C ALA A 275 4.62 16.33 -1.50
N ASN A 276 4.08 15.22 -0.97
CA ASN A 276 4.50 14.73 0.34
C ASN A 276 6.00 14.48 0.38
N PHE A 277 6.53 13.70 -0.56
CA PHE A 277 7.94 13.30 -0.52
C PHE A 277 8.91 14.39 -0.97
N ALA A 278 8.45 15.42 -1.68
CA ALA A 278 9.25 16.61 -1.96
C ALA A 278 9.68 17.36 -0.69
N ALA A 279 8.85 17.36 0.37
CA ALA A 279 9.15 18.02 1.62
C ALA A 279 9.42 17.05 2.78
N TYR A 280 8.69 15.93 2.86
CA TYR A 280 8.80 14.97 3.96
C TYR A 280 10.16 14.28 4.03
N THR A 281 10.80 14.01 2.90
CA THR A 281 12.16 13.47 2.84
C THR A 281 13.15 14.36 3.60
N TYR A 282 12.91 15.66 3.63
CA TYR A 282 13.76 16.69 4.24
C TYR A 282 13.18 17.23 5.54
N ILE A 283 12.21 16.55 6.16
CA ILE A 283 11.44 17.05 7.32
C ILE A 283 12.33 17.27 8.56
N GLY A 284 13.33 16.41 8.80
CA GLY A 284 14.25 16.57 9.93
C GLY A 284 15.05 17.89 9.84
N PRO A 285 15.86 18.11 8.79
CA PRO A 285 16.54 19.37 8.53
C PRO A 285 15.58 20.58 8.49
N LEU A 286 14.38 20.41 7.94
CA LEU A 286 13.36 21.45 7.87
C LEU A 286 12.90 21.92 9.27
N LEU A 287 12.59 20.99 10.16
CA LEU A 287 12.16 21.29 11.53
C LEU A 287 13.29 21.92 12.34
N HIS A 288 14.53 21.47 12.16
CA HIS A 288 15.69 22.09 12.77
C HIS A 288 15.85 23.55 12.34
N THR A 289 15.81 23.82 11.03
CA THR A 289 16.03 25.15 10.46
C THR A 289 14.88 26.12 10.74
N LYS A 290 13.61 25.68 10.55
CA LYS A 290 12.42 26.53 10.66
C LYS A 290 11.96 26.75 12.11
N ALA A 291 12.06 25.73 12.96
CA ALA A 291 11.55 25.78 14.32
C ALA A 291 12.66 25.77 15.40
N GLY A 292 13.92 25.57 15.01
CA GLY A 292 15.04 25.46 15.95
C GLY A 292 14.87 24.28 16.89
N LEU A 293 14.29 23.16 16.42
CA LEU A 293 14.05 21.98 17.24
C LEU A 293 15.31 21.12 17.32
N GLY A 294 15.64 20.67 18.52
CA GLY A 294 16.66 19.64 18.72
C GLY A 294 16.13 18.24 18.38
N ALA A 295 17.04 17.27 18.29
CA ALA A 295 16.75 15.91 17.85
C ALA A 295 15.58 15.24 18.62
N GLY A 296 15.55 15.38 19.97
CA GLY A 296 14.45 14.81 20.78
C GLY A 296 13.08 15.42 20.46
N ALA A 297 13.02 16.74 20.22
CA ALA A 297 11.77 17.40 19.86
C ALA A 297 11.33 17.01 18.43
N ILE A 298 12.28 16.89 17.49
CA ILE A 298 12.01 16.38 16.14
C ILE A 298 11.42 14.99 16.22
N THR A 299 11.97 14.08 17.04
CA THR A 299 11.46 12.73 17.26
C THR A 299 9.99 12.75 17.69
N LEU A 300 9.61 13.63 18.64
CA LEU A 300 8.22 13.75 19.09
C LEU A 300 7.29 14.30 18.00
N VAL A 301 7.75 15.26 17.21
CA VAL A 301 6.99 15.84 16.08
C VAL A 301 6.75 14.78 15.01
N LEU A 302 7.76 13.96 14.68
CA LEU A 302 7.63 12.86 13.72
C LEU A 302 6.69 11.76 14.22
N LEU A 303 6.72 11.46 15.52
CA LEU A 303 5.73 10.59 16.15
C LEU A 303 4.31 11.16 16.00
N GLY A 304 4.15 12.45 16.29
CA GLY A 304 2.88 13.16 16.10
C GLY A 304 2.37 13.13 14.66
N PHE A 305 3.26 13.31 13.69
CA PHE A 305 2.96 13.16 12.26
C PHE A 305 2.43 11.76 11.94
N GLY A 306 3.14 10.72 12.40
CA GLY A 306 2.74 9.33 12.18
C GLY A 306 1.39 8.98 12.83
N LEU A 307 1.17 9.41 14.08
CA LEU A 307 -0.11 9.20 14.78
C LEU A 307 -1.27 9.93 14.10
N ALA A 308 -1.05 11.18 13.69
CA ALA A 308 -2.05 11.93 12.91
C ALA A 308 -2.33 11.25 11.56
N GLY A 309 -1.30 10.71 10.91
CA GLY A 309 -1.44 9.90 9.70
C GLY A 309 -2.29 8.65 9.90
N ALA A 310 -2.10 7.94 11.02
CA ALA A 310 -2.96 6.81 11.38
C ALA A 310 -4.42 7.23 11.52
N VAL A 311 -4.70 8.35 12.22
CA VAL A 311 -6.05 8.91 12.33
C VAL A 311 -6.63 9.26 10.96
N GLY A 312 -5.84 9.90 10.09
CA GLY A 312 -6.22 10.23 8.71
C GLY A 312 -6.59 9.00 7.90
N ASN A 313 -5.81 7.93 8.02
CA ASN A 313 -6.06 6.66 7.35
C ASN A 313 -7.38 6.01 7.82
N PHE A 314 -7.62 5.91 9.13
CA PHE A 314 -8.87 5.38 9.67
C PHE A 314 -10.08 6.22 9.25
N THR A 315 -9.96 7.54 9.34
CA THR A 315 -11.01 8.48 8.90
C THR A 315 -11.33 8.28 7.42
N ALA A 316 -10.30 8.18 6.57
CA ALA A 316 -10.47 7.89 5.15
C ALA A 316 -11.18 6.55 4.94
N GLY A 317 -10.82 5.48 5.68
CA GLY A 317 -11.47 4.16 5.61
C GLY A 317 -13.00 4.22 5.80
N VAL A 318 -13.48 5.15 6.60
CA VAL A 318 -14.91 5.39 6.82
C VAL A 318 -15.50 6.28 5.70
N THR A 319 -14.85 7.40 5.40
CA THR A 319 -15.40 8.45 4.52
C THR A 319 -15.39 8.05 3.04
N VAL A 320 -14.46 7.21 2.58
CA VAL A 320 -14.40 6.73 1.18
C VAL A 320 -15.63 5.95 0.74
N ARG A 321 -16.40 5.38 1.67
CA ARG A 321 -17.61 4.61 1.34
C ARG A 321 -18.67 5.49 0.66
N GLY A 322 -18.90 6.69 1.16
CA GLY A 322 -19.90 7.64 0.64
C GLY A 322 -19.30 8.82 -0.14
N HIS A 323 -18.09 9.27 0.21
CA HIS A 323 -17.54 10.55 -0.24
C HIS A 323 -16.09 10.42 -0.74
N LEU A 324 -15.80 9.38 -1.56
CA LEU A 324 -14.44 9.07 -2.01
C LEU A 324 -13.70 10.27 -2.61
N ARG A 325 -14.37 11.01 -3.51
CA ARG A 325 -13.80 12.18 -4.18
C ARG A 325 -13.48 13.31 -3.19
N ALA A 326 -14.42 13.63 -2.30
CA ALA A 326 -14.25 14.66 -1.29
C ALA A 326 -13.14 14.27 -0.29
N THR A 327 -13.03 12.98 0.07
CA THR A 327 -11.97 12.48 0.93
C THR A 327 -10.60 12.67 0.31
N LEU A 328 -10.40 12.28 -0.96
CA LEU A 328 -9.11 12.43 -1.63
C LEU A 328 -8.77 13.91 -1.86
N MET A 329 -9.76 14.73 -2.26
CA MET A 329 -9.56 16.17 -2.44
C MET A 329 -9.22 16.86 -1.11
N GLY A 330 -9.95 16.57 -0.04
CA GLY A 330 -9.69 17.11 1.30
C GLY A 330 -8.30 16.74 1.82
N ALA A 331 -7.86 15.50 1.60
CA ALA A 331 -6.51 15.05 1.92
C ALA A 331 -5.44 15.90 1.21
N GLY A 332 -5.58 16.11 -0.10
CA GLY A 332 -4.68 16.97 -0.88
C GLY A 332 -4.68 18.43 -0.41
N LEU A 333 -5.84 18.99 -0.07
CA LEU A 333 -5.95 20.35 0.46
C LEU A 333 -5.31 20.49 1.84
N LEU A 334 -5.44 19.50 2.74
CA LEU A 334 -4.77 19.50 4.03
C LEU A 334 -3.24 19.52 3.86
N ILE A 335 -2.70 18.70 2.94
CA ILE A 335 -1.27 18.71 2.61
C ILE A 335 -0.87 20.08 2.06
N ALA A 336 -1.60 20.62 1.09
CA ALA A 336 -1.31 21.88 0.44
C ALA A 336 -1.30 23.05 1.42
N CYS A 337 -2.37 23.22 2.19
CA CYS A 337 -2.49 24.30 3.17
C CYS A 337 -1.40 24.23 4.24
N SER A 338 -1.16 23.01 4.79
CA SER A 338 -0.10 22.82 5.79
C SER A 338 1.27 23.18 5.24
N ALA A 339 1.61 22.71 4.04
CA ALA A 339 2.92 22.98 3.44
C ALA A 339 3.12 24.47 3.13
N LEU A 340 2.12 25.14 2.55
CA LEU A 340 2.20 26.58 2.22
C LEU A 340 2.28 27.45 3.48
N LEU A 341 1.48 27.13 4.52
CA LEU A 341 1.57 27.86 5.78
C LEU A 341 2.91 27.62 6.47
N LEU A 342 3.45 26.40 6.48
CA LEU A 342 4.77 26.08 7.00
C LEU A 342 5.88 26.84 6.23
N ALA A 343 5.72 27.06 4.92
CA ALA A 343 6.67 27.83 4.14
C ALA A 343 6.75 29.28 4.61
N ALA A 344 5.60 29.88 4.93
CA ALA A 344 5.51 31.27 5.38
C ALA A 344 5.93 31.48 6.84
N LEU A 345 5.90 30.44 7.68
CA LEU A 345 6.16 30.55 9.11
C LEU A 345 7.63 30.29 9.46
N THR A 346 8.15 31.05 10.42
CA THR A 346 9.44 30.83 11.09
C THR A 346 9.28 31.11 12.58
N GLY A 347 9.89 30.29 13.43
CA GLY A 347 9.95 30.52 14.88
C GLY A 347 8.69 30.21 15.70
N ALA A 348 7.52 30.14 15.07
CA ALA A 348 6.25 29.84 15.73
C ALA A 348 6.12 28.32 16.03
N ARG A 349 6.93 27.79 16.95
CA ARG A 349 7.06 26.35 17.25
C ARG A 349 5.73 25.61 17.43
N PRO A 350 4.76 26.07 18.28
CA PRO A 350 3.52 25.34 18.48
C PRO A 350 2.69 25.22 17.19
N LEU A 351 2.67 26.29 16.40
CA LEU A 351 1.91 26.30 15.15
C LEU A 351 2.58 25.41 14.09
N ILE A 352 3.92 25.39 14.01
CA ILE A 352 4.67 24.49 13.12
C ILE A 352 4.36 23.05 13.48
N ILE A 353 4.37 22.66 14.75
CA ILE A 353 4.05 21.31 15.22
C ILE A 353 2.62 20.93 14.85
N ALA A 354 1.66 21.83 15.08
CA ALA A 354 0.25 21.59 14.73
C ALA A 354 0.06 21.41 13.21
N LEU A 355 0.72 22.22 12.40
CA LEU A 355 0.64 22.11 10.94
C LEU A 355 1.27 20.82 10.41
N VAL A 356 2.38 20.36 11.03
CA VAL A 356 2.97 19.06 10.70
C VAL A 356 2.01 17.91 11.04
N ALA A 357 1.29 17.97 12.15
CA ALA A 357 0.27 16.98 12.49
C ALA A 357 -0.91 17.02 11.49
N VAL A 358 -1.39 18.21 11.11
CA VAL A 358 -2.44 18.36 10.07
C VAL A 358 -1.98 17.82 8.72
N TRP A 359 -0.72 18.06 8.37
CA TRP A 359 -0.10 17.45 7.17
C TRP A 359 -0.11 15.91 7.25
N GLY A 360 0.31 15.34 8.39
CA GLY A 360 0.27 13.91 8.64
C GLY A 360 -1.13 13.33 8.48
N LEU A 361 -2.16 13.99 9.06
CA LEU A 361 -3.56 13.61 8.91
C LEU A 361 -3.97 13.54 7.43
N GLY A 362 -3.64 14.57 6.64
CA GLY A 362 -3.93 14.63 5.22
C GLY A 362 -3.25 13.50 4.46
N PHE A 363 -1.94 13.33 4.64
CA PHE A 363 -1.19 12.31 3.91
C PHE A 363 -1.63 10.89 4.28
N GLY A 364 -1.94 10.61 5.54
CA GLY A 364 -2.43 9.30 5.96
C GLY A 364 -3.73 8.87 5.28
N ALA A 365 -4.57 9.82 4.87
CA ALA A 365 -5.81 9.55 4.12
C ALA A 365 -5.56 9.16 2.64
N VAL A 366 -4.46 9.62 2.03
CA VAL A 366 -4.20 9.46 0.59
C VAL A 366 -4.13 8.00 0.14
N PRO A 367 -3.35 7.09 0.79
CA PRO A 367 -3.23 5.70 0.32
C PRO A 367 -4.58 4.97 0.28
N VAL A 368 -5.41 5.12 1.31
CA VAL A 368 -6.72 4.45 1.38
C VAL A 368 -7.68 5.00 0.33
N ALA A 369 -7.73 6.32 0.20
CA ALA A 369 -8.61 6.97 -0.77
C ALA A 369 -8.19 6.61 -2.22
N ALA A 370 -6.89 6.62 -2.49
CA ALA A 370 -6.35 6.31 -3.81
C ALA A 370 -6.54 4.82 -4.17
N GLN A 371 -6.29 3.88 -3.25
CA GLN A 371 -6.56 2.46 -3.47
C GLN A 371 -8.06 2.19 -3.69
N SER A 372 -8.93 2.85 -2.90
CA SER A 372 -10.38 2.75 -3.06
C SER A 372 -10.84 3.30 -4.41
N TRP A 373 -10.20 4.38 -4.89
CA TRP A 373 -10.46 4.94 -6.22
C TRP A 373 -10.11 3.94 -7.32
N MET A 374 -8.92 3.34 -7.25
CA MET A 374 -8.48 2.36 -8.25
C MET A 374 -9.34 1.09 -8.25
N ALA A 375 -9.73 0.59 -7.08
CA ALA A 375 -10.61 -0.56 -6.97
C ALA A 375 -11.98 -0.32 -7.64
N ARG A 376 -12.55 0.89 -7.51
CA ARG A 376 -13.80 1.27 -8.21
C ARG A 376 -13.60 1.48 -9.70
N ALA A 377 -12.47 2.04 -10.11
CA ALA A 377 -12.18 2.31 -11.52
C ALA A 377 -11.91 1.03 -12.32
N MET A 378 -11.44 -0.05 -11.70
CA MET A 378 -10.93 -1.27 -12.36
C MET A 378 -11.42 -2.59 -11.73
N PRO A 379 -12.75 -2.83 -11.64
CA PRO A 379 -13.28 -4.03 -10.96
C PRO A 379 -12.91 -5.35 -11.65
N ALA A 380 -12.65 -5.34 -12.96
CA ALA A 380 -12.38 -6.55 -13.74
C ALA A 380 -10.91 -7.01 -13.71
N ASN A 381 -9.96 -6.18 -13.22
CA ASN A 381 -8.51 -6.47 -13.25
C ASN A 381 -7.78 -5.83 -12.08
N ILE A 382 -8.07 -6.29 -10.88
CA ILE A 382 -7.58 -5.67 -9.62
C ILE A 382 -6.06 -5.83 -9.49
N GLU A 383 -5.49 -7.02 -9.78
CA GLU A 383 -4.05 -7.27 -9.60
C GLU A 383 -3.17 -6.43 -10.55
N GLY A 384 -3.53 -6.38 -11.83
CA GLY A 384 -2.83 -5.55 -12.80
C GLY A 384 -2.99 -4.05 -12.53
N GLY A 385 -4.18 -3.63 -12.07
CA GLY A 385 -4.46 -2.27 -11.64
C GLY A 385 -3.60 -1.84 -10.45
N LEU A 386 -3.47 -2.71 -9.45
CA LEU A 386 -2.65 -2.45 -8.26
C LEU A 386 -1.15 -2.36 -8.59
N ALA A 387 -0.63 -3.23 -9.46
CA ALA A 387 0.79 -3.18 -9.83
C ALA A 387 1.15 -1.84 -10.49
N LEU A 388 0.34 -1.38 -11.45
CA LEU A 388 0.58 -0.10 -12.12
C LEU A 388 0.34 1.10 -11.18
N PHE A 389 -0.63 0.98 -10.29
CA PHE A 389 -0.89 1.95 -9.24
C PHE A 389 0.34 2.12 -8.32
N VAL A 390 0.91 1.01 -7.83
CA VAL A 390 2.13 1.02 -7.02
C VAL A 390 3.28 1.65 -7.79
N SER A 391 3.47 1.28 -9.07
CA SER A 391 4.51 1.90 -9.91
C SER A 391 4.34 3.40 -10.05
N ALA A 392 3.12 3.87 -10.27
CA ALA A 392 2.82 5.30 -10.39
C ALA A 392 3.10 6.05 -9.08
N LEU A 393 2.69 5.49 -7.93
CA LEU A 393 2.93 6.11 -6.62
C LEU A 393 4.42 6.13 -6.28
N GLN A 394 5.13 5.03 -6.48
CA GLN A 394 6.57 4.97 -6.21
C GLN A 394 7.37 5.87 -7.17
N GLY A 395 6.97 5.93 -8.45
CA GLY A 395 7.53 6.90 -9.40
C GLY A 395 7.29 8.34 -8.97
N SER A 396 6.09 8.66 -8.48
CA SER A 396 5.76 9.99 -7.97
C SER A 396 6.53 10.32 -6.68
N LEU A 397 6.71 9.34 -5.78
CA LEU A 397 7.54 9.47 -4.58
C LEU A 397 8.99 9.78 -4.97
N ALA A 398 9.55 9.00 -5.90
CA ALA A 398 10.92 9.20 -6.38
C ALA A 398 11.10 10.58 -7.00
N ALA A 399 10.21 10.97 -7.91
CA ALA A 399 10.25 12.27 -8.58
C ALA A 399 10.09 13.42 -7.57
N GLY A 400 9.19 13.27 -6.59
CA GLY A 400 8.98 14.25 -5.53
C GLY A 400 10.24 14.43 -4.67
N SER A 401 10.79 13.33 -4.16
CA SER A 401 12.00 13.36 -3.33
C SER A 401 13.20 13.93 -4.09
N ALA A 402 13.39 13.57 -5.37
CA ALA A 402 14.46 14.11 -6.20
C ALA A 402 14.30 15.61 -6.46
N ALA A 403 13.10 16.04 -6.88
CA ALA A 403 12.80 17.48 -7.08
C ALA A 403 12.93 18.27 -5.78
N GLY A 404 12.46 17.69 -4.67
CA GLY A 404 12.63 18.24 -3.33
C GLY A 404 14.10 18.46 -2.98
N GLY A 405 15.00 17.50 -3.31
CA GLY A 405 16.44 17.65 -3.08
C GLY A 405 17.07 18.79 -3.84
N ILE A 406 16.77 18.89 -5.12
CA ILE A 406 17.25 20.00 -5.98
C ILE A 406 16.79 21.34 -5.43
N VAL A 407 15.50 21.44 -5.08
CA VAL A 407 14.92 22.67 -4.53
C VAL A 407 15.48 22.97 -3.13
N TYR A 408 15.71 21.93 -2.30
CA TYR A 408 16.30 22.10 -0.98
C TYR A 408 17.71 22.69 -1.05
N ASP A 409 18.55 22.16 -1.93
CA ASP A 409 19.93 22.63 -2.12
C ASP A 409 19.98 24.05 -2.73
N ALA A 410 19.00 24.41 -3.60
CA ALA A 410 18.93 25.70 -4.27
C ALA A 410 18.21 26.80 -3.46
N ALA A 411 17.10 26.48 -2.78
CA ALA A 411 16.20 27.44 -2.15
C ALA A 411 15.90 27.13 -0.67
N GLY A 412 16.55 26.13 -0.12
CA GLY A 412 16.38 25.71 1.27
C GLY A 412 15.01 25.09 1.57
N PRO A 413 14.70 24.88 2.89
CA PRO A 413 13.48 24.19 3.32
C PRO A 413 12.19 24.91 2.95
N GLY A 414 12.21 26.25 2.80
CA GLY A 414 11.05 27.02 2.37
C GLY A 414 10.63 26.68 0.94
N GLY A 415 11.60 26.52 0.04
CA GLY A 415 11.36 26.15 -1.35
C GLY A 415 10.70 24.80 -1.51
N THR A 416 11.16 23.78 -0.75
CA THR A 416 10.54 22.44 -0.80
C THR A 416 9.09 22.45 -0.32
N LEU A 417 8.77 23.25 0.70
CA LEU A 417 7.41 23.40 1.20
C LEU A 417 6.49 24.09 0.19
N VAL A 418 6.97 25.13 -0.51
CA VAL A 418 6.20 25.79 -1.58
C VAL A 418 5.95 24.80 -2.72
N LEU A 419 6.99 24.08 -3.18
CA LEU A 419 6.84 23.05 -4.20
C LEU A 419 5.78 22.02 -3.80
N ALA A 420 5.89 21.48 -2.59
CA ALA A 420 4.94 20.48 -2.06
C ALA A 420 3.51 21.04 -2.02
N GLY A 421 3.34 22.23 -1.47
CA GLY A 421 2.03 22.87 -1.34
C GLY A 421 1.34 23.13 -2.68
N VAL A 422 2.08 23.67 -3.66
CA VAL A 422 1.57 23.95 -5.01
C VAL A 422 1.16 22.65 -5.72
N VAL A 423 2.03 21.63 -5.72
CA VAL A 423 1.75 20.36 -6.39
C VAL A 423 0.58 19.62 -5.73
N ALA A 424 0.47 19.63 -4.40
CA ALA A 424 -0.67 19.04 -3.69
C ALA A 424 -1.99 19.77 -4.04
N ALA A 425 -1.97 21.11 -4.10
CA ALA A 425 -3.13 21.90 -4.50
C ALA A 425 -3.57 21.57 -5.95
N LEU A 426 -2.63 21.54 -6.89
CA LEU A 426 -2.91 21.16 -8.28
C LEU A 426 -3.48 19.75 -8.36
N GLY A 427 -2.91 18.79 -7.62
CA GLY A 427 -3.44 17.43 -7.53
C GLY A 427 -4.88 17.38 -7.00
N ALA A 428 -5.20 18.14 -5.96
CA ALA A 428 -6.57 18.23 -5.44
C ALA A 428 -7.53 18.88 -6.44
N LEU A 429 -7.08 19.89 -7.18
CA LEU A 429 -7.89 20.58 -8.20
C LEU A 429 -8.24 19.69 -9.40
N THR A 430 -7.40 18.69 -9.76
CA THR A 430 -7.73 17.74 -10.83
C THR A 430 -9.03 16.97 -10.53
N LEU A 431 -9.39 16.86 -9.26
CA LEU A 431 -10.62 16.20 -8.82
C LEU A 431 -11.87 17.06 -8.99
N LEU A 432 -11.78 18.36 -9.31
CA LEU A 432 -12.95 19.24 -9.57
C LEU A 432 -13.58 18.96 -10.93
N GLY A 433 -12.86 18.46 -11.91
CA GLY A 433 -13.38 18.13 -13.25
C GLY A 433 -14.51 17.08 -13.22
N ARG A 434 -15.49 17.19 -14.13
CA ARG A 434 -16.61 16.24 -14.26
C ARG A 434 -16.15 14.93 -14.92
N ALA A 435 -15.43 14.08 -14.20
CA ALA A 435 -15.36 12.69 -14.58
C ALA A 435 -16.44 11.95 -13.80
N GLY A 436 -17.46 11.49 -14.46
CA GLY A 436 -18.54 10.71 -13.87
C GLY A 436 -17.96 9.53 -13.11
N ALA A 437 -18.12 9.54 -11.79
CA ALA A 437 -17.94 8.41 -10.91
C ALA A 437 -19.32 7.80 -10.62
#